data_b60074e1ec687b91bfa4a03e3bb678ad
#
_entry.id   b60074e1ec687b91bfa4a03e3bb678ad
#
_cell.length_a   1.000
_cell.length_b   1.000
_cell.length_c   1.000
_cell.angle_alpha   90.00
_cell.angle_beta   90.00
_cell.angle_gamma   90.00
#
_symmetry.space_group_name_H-M   'P 1'
#
loop_
_entity.id
_entity.type
_entity.pdbx_description
1 polymer ?
#
loop_
_entity_poly.entity_id
_entity_poly.type
_entity_poly.pdbx_seq_one_letter_code
_entity_poly.pdbx_strand_id
1 'polypeptide(L)'
;MRRKALLFDRNMERASSGSDKKNGIGFAIFIGQDKKDLRVFSSNGTVILSDRLKNNVTLEEGTYMGEENITRLELNDKEIILIGTAHVSKQSAEQVKSVIEAEMPDSVCVELDEQRYQAIINKDRWKDMDIFKVIKEKKATLLLMNLAISSFQKRMANQFGIQAGQEMIQGIESAKETGAQLVLADRNIQITFARIWNNVGFWGKAQLLTQIFFSIFSDEKMTEEELEKMKNDDTINAILKEFTDNFPKLKEPLIDERDQYLSQKIKEAPGRKVVAVLGAAHVPGIINEIKNDHDLKRLNELPPKSKVPKIIGWSIPLVILAIIAYTFFANPSAGLQQTISWVLWNGSLSAIGAAIALGHPLAILTAFIAAPITSLNPLLAAGWFAGIVQAMVNKPHVRDFENLTKDVFSIKGFWQNKVTRILLVVVLANLGSSLGTFVGGADVIRLFLENLK
;
A
#
# COMPACT_ATOMS: atom_id res chain seq x y z
N MET A 1 18.51 15.77 -27.28
CA MET A 1 17.40 16.28 -26.42
C MET A 1 16.28 16.99 -27.20
N ARG A 2 16.54 17.90 -28.15
CA ARG A 2 15.47 18.53 -28.98
C ARG A 2 14.56 17.57 -29.77
N ARG A 3 15.02 16.40 -30.20
CA ARG A 3 14.20 15.42 -30.94
C ARG A 3 13.20 14.63 -30.07
N LYS A 4 13.44 14.47 -28.76
CA LYS A 4 12.49 13.77 -27.86
C LYS A 4 11.34 14.67 -27.40
N ALA A 5 11.59 15.97 -27.24
CA ALA A 5 10.56 16.96 -26.95
C ALA A 5 9.57 17.12 -28.10
N LEU A 6 10.06 17.10 -29.35
CA LEU A 6 9.22 17.19 -30.56
C LEU A 6 8.33 15.95 -30.81
N LEU A 7 8.76 14.77 -30.37
CA LEU A 7 7.96 13.53 -30.45
C LEU A 7 6.83 13.49 -29.40
N PHE A 8 7.05 14.12 -28.25
CA PHE A 8 6.06 14.23 -27.19
C PHE A 8 4.96 15.23 -27.57
N ASP A 9 5.34 16.35 -28.16
CA ASP A 9 4.40 17.37 -28.67
C ASP A 9 3.48 16.82 -29.77
N ARG A 10 4.00 15.99 -30.70
CA ARG A 10 3.20 15.34 -31.73
C ARG A 10 2.21 14.29 -31.19
N ASN A 11 2.52 13.64 -30.07
CA ASN A 11 1.61 12.68 -29.42
C ASN A 11 0.50 13.39 -28.63
N MET A 12 0.75 14.59 -28.10
CA MET A 12 -0.26 15.40 -27.45
C MET A 12 -1.25 16.00 -28.46
N GLU A 13 -0.79 16.47 -29.61
CA GLU A 13 -1.68 16.95 -30.69
C GLU A 13 -2.56 15.84 -31.27
N ARG A 14 -2.09 14.59 -31.34
CA ARG A 14 -2.91 13.44 -31.75
C ARG A 14 -3.94 13.01 -30.71
N ALA A 15 -3.66 13.21 -29.41
CA ALA A 15 -4.60 12.92 -28.34
C ALA A 15 -5.72 13.98 -28.23
N SER A 16 -5.47 15.22 -28.69
CA SER A 16 -6.46 16.30 -28.65
C SER A 16 -7.46 16.31 -29.84
N SER A 17 -7.20 15.53 -30.89
CA SER A 17 -8.06 15.45 -32.09
C SER A 17 -9.06 14.28 -32.09
N GLY A 18 -9.07 13.42 -31.05
CA GLY A 18 -10.04 12.36 -30.87
C GLY A 18 -11.06 12.73 -29.80
N SER A 19 -12.28 13.00 -30.22
CA SER A 19 -13.40 13.26 -29.33
C SER A 19 -13.70 12.06 -28.45
N ASP A 20 -13.26 12.07 -27.19
CA ASP A 20 -13.98 11.47 -26.08
C ASP A 20 -13.51 12.08 -24.75
N LYS A 21 -14.25 13.11 -24.32
CA LYS A 21 -14.12 13.72 -23.01
C LYS A 21 -14.76 12.80 -21.99
N LYS A 22 -13.98 11.96 -21.28
CA LYS A 22 -14.31 11.53 -19.91
C LYS A 22 -13.05 11.02 -19.19
N ASN A 23 -12.49 11.90 -18.32
CA ASN A 23 -11.76 11.59 -17.08
C ASN A 23 -10.55 10.63 -17.16
N GLY A 24 -9.48 11.07 -17.79
CA GLY A 24 -8.14 10.55 -17.54
C GLY A 24 -7.18 11.71 -17.32
N ILE A 25 -6.79 12.00 -16.07
CA ILE A 25 -5.84 13.06 -15.75
C ILE A 25 -4.44 12.42 -15.73
N GLY A 26 -3.65 12.70 -16.77
CA GLY A 26 -2.22 12.37 -16.80
C GLY A 26 -1.41 13.56 -16.27
N PHE A 27 -0.41 13.30 -15.44
CA PHE A 27 0.52 14.31 -14.95
C PHE A 27 1.89 14.11 -15.58
N ALA A 28 2.54 15.22 -15.97
CA ALA A 28 3.94 15.24 -16.32
C ALA A 28 4.62 16.41 -15.60
N ILE A 29 5.70 16.12 -14.89
CA ILE A 29 6.52 17.13 -14.19
C ILE A 29 7.73 17.42 -15.06
N PHE A 30 7.93 18.70 -15.42
CA PHE A 30 9.10 19.17 -16.15
C PHE A 30 9.83 20.24 -15.35
N ILE A 31 11.15 20.12 -15.29
CA ILE A 31 12.04 21.07 -14.65
C ILE A 31 12.78 21.83 -15.75
N GLY A 32 12.62 23.15 -15.79
CA GLY A 32 13.28 24.04 -16.75
C GLY A 32 14.78 24.14 -16.53
N GLN A 33 15.55 24.39 -17.59
CA GLN A 33 17.02 24.50 -17.54
C GLN A 33 17.55 25.67 -16.71
N ASP A 34 16.72 26.68 -16.39
CA ASP A 34 17.04 27.75 -15.46
C ASP A 34 16.41 27.45 -14.10
N LYS A 35 17.27 27.27 -13.08
CA LYS A 35 17.00 26.77 -11.71
C LYS A 35 15.87 27.47 -10.91
N LYS A 36 14.97 28.23 -11.53
CA LYS A 36 13.89 29.01 -10.89
C LYS A 36 12.47 28.64 -11.29
N ASP A 37 12.26 27.80 -12.29
CA ASP A 37 10.92 27.48 -12.79
C ASP A 37 10.62 25.98 -12.68
N LEU A 38 9.82 25.60 -11.72
CA LEU A 38 9.16 24.31 -11.66
C LEU A 38 7.83 24.41 -12.41
N ARG A 39 7.61 23.62 -13.44
CA ARG A 39 6.35 23.57 -14.19
C ARG A 39 5.69 22.21 -14.03
N VAL A 40 4.51 22.21 -13.47
CA VAL A 40 3.65 21.02 -13.38
C VAL A 40 2.56 21.16 -14.43
N PHE A 41 2.41 20.16 -15.29
CA PHE A 41 1.38 20.13 -16.32
C PHE A 41 0.24 19.22 -15.90
N SER A 42 -0.94 19.81 -15.74
CA SER A 42 -2.22 19.10 -15.62
C SER A 42 -2.93 19.17 -16.97
N SER A 43 -3.83 18.25 -17.25
CA SER A 43 -4.66 18.25 -18.46
C SER A 43 -5.48 19.55 -18.68
N ASN A 44 -5.51 20.45 -17.71
CA ASN A 44 -6.26 21.71 -17.72
C ASN A 44 -5.40 23.00 -17.72
N GLY A 45 -4.09 22.89 -17.88
CA GLY A 45 -3.23 24.09 -17.99
C GLY A 45 -1.96 24.05 -17.16
N THR A 46 -1.00 24.92 -17.49
CA THR A 46 0.30 25.07 -16.83
C THR A 46 0.16 25.95 -15.59
N VAL A 47 0.56 25.47 -14.42
CA VAL A 47 0.68 26.29 -13.20
C VAL A 47 2.14 26.74 -13.04
N ILE A 48 2.39 28.03 -13.08
CA ILE A 48 3.70 28.63 -12.80
C ILE A 48 3.70 29.06 -11.33
N LEU A 49 4.52 28.43 -10.51
CA LEU A 49 4.74 28.86 -9.13
C LEU A 49 5.83 29.95 -9.09
N SER A 50 5.47 31.17 -8.76
CA SER A 50 6.39 32.28 -8.58
C SER A 50 6.69 32.56 -7.10
N ASP A 51 7.86 33.17 -6.86
CA ASP A 51 8.53 33.54 -5.59
C ASP A 51 7.70 34.32 -4.52
N ARG A 52 6.40 34.30 -4.52
CA ARG A 52 5.57 35.17 -3.66
C ARG A 52 5.05 34.57 -2.36
N LEU A 53 5.45 33.34 -1.96
CA LEU A 53 4.95 32.72 -0.73
C LEU A 53 5.90 32.82 0.48
N LYS A 54 6.83 33.76 0.48
CA LYS A 54 7.80 33.91 1.58
C LYS A 54 7.30 34.62 2.85
N ASN A 55 6.13 35.21 2.87
CA ASN A 55 5.65 35.93 4.06
C ASN A 55 4.16 35.69 4.24
N ASN A 56 3.77 34.82 5.14
CA ASN A 56 2.58 34.91 6.02
C ASN A 56 2.29 33.54 6.66
N VAL A 57 3.16 33.13 7.60
CA VAL A 57 2.75 32.26 8.70
C VAL A 57 2.91 33.10 9.95
N THR A 58 1.83 33.69 10.43
CA THR A 58 1.75 34.28 11.77
C THR A 58 1.82 33.13 12.78
N LEU A 59 2.96 32.96 13.39
CA LEU A 59 3.13 32.05 14.52
C LEU A 59 2.45 32.70 15.75
N GLU A 60 1.51 32.00 16.37
CA GLU A 60 0.93 32.42 17.65
C GLU A 60 1.99 32.40 18.76
N GLU A 61 1.81 33.27 19.80
CA GLU A 61 2.68 33.33 20.97
C GLU A 61 2.89 31.92 21.58
N GLY A 62 4.15 31.51 21.76
CA GLY A 62 4.55 30.20 22.34
C GLY A 62 5.15 29.20 21.33
N THR A 63 5.29 29.56 20.05
CA THR A 63 5.97 28.70 19.07
C THR A 63 7.31 29.30 18.64
N TYR A 64 8.41 28.61 18.91
CA TYR A 64 9.77 29.03 18.53
C TYR A 64 10.31 28.05 17.48
N MET A 65 10.70 28.55 16.30
CA MET A 65 11.52 27.80 15.35
C MET A 65 13.00 27.99 15.74
N GLY A 66 13.63 26.92 16.20
CA GLY A 66 15.07 26.84 16.37
C GLY A 66 15.60 25.74 15.46
N GLU A 67 16.81 25.86 14.91
CA GLU A 67 17.48 24.92 14.03
C GLU A 67 16.59 24.26 12.94
N GLU A 68 17.11 24.02 11.73
CA GLU A 68 16.31 23.40 10.64
C GLU A 68 15.57 22.15 11.13
N ASN A 69 14.23 22.13 11.00
CA ASN A 69 13.31 21.03 11.30
C ASN A 69 12.99 20.70 12.77
N ILE A 70 13.28 21.59 13.72
CA ILE A 70 12.90 21.44 15.13
C ILE A 70 11.88 22.53 15.50
N THR A 71 10.73 22.11 16.02
CA THR A 71 9.68 23.02 16.52
C THR A 71 9.45 22.77 18.00
N ARG A 72 9.46 23.82 18.81
CA ARG A 72 9.18 23.75 20.25
C ARG A 72 7.80 24.34 20.53
N LEU A 73 7.04 23.65 21.35
CA LEU A 73 5.68 24.03 21.77
C LEU A 73 5.57 23.93 23.28
N GLU A 74 4.85 24.85 23.89
CA GLU A 74 4.44 24.77 25.28
C GLU A 74 2.93 24.53 25.36
N LEU A 75 2.51 23.49 26.09
CA LEU A 75 1.11 23.13 26.27
C LEU A 75 0.87 22.64 27.71
N ASN A 76 0.08 23.36 28.51
CA ASN A 76 -0.33 22.94 29.85
C ASN A 76 0.86 22.47 30.73
N ASP A 77 1.89 23.30 30.92
CA ASP A 77 3.12 23.01 31.67
C ASP A 77 3.98 21.85 31.07
N LYS A 78 3.71 21.47 29.82
CA LYS A 78 4.46 20.46 29.08
C LYS A 78 5.24 21.11 27.96
N GLU A 79 6.56 20.87 27.90
CA GLU A 79 7.42 21.24 26.79
C GLU A 79 7.40 20.09 25.75
N ILE A 80 7.01 20.40 24.51
CA ILE A 80 6.93 19.45 23.40
C ILE A 80 7.89 19.90 22.32
N ILE A 81 8.83 19.02 21.95
CA ILE A 81 9.83 19.26 20.90
C ILE A 81 9.52 18.33 19.74
N LEU A 82 9.09 18.89 18.62
CA LEU A 82 8.82 18.14 17.39
C LEU A 82 10.06 18.16 16.49
N ILE A 83 10.55 17.00 16.11
CA ILE A 83 11.63 16.83 15.14
C ILE A 83 11.02 16.31 13.84
N GLY A 84 10.91 17.20 12.83
CA GLY A 84 10.42 16.87 11.51
C GLY A 84 11.53 16.23 10.66
N THR A 85 11.42 14.96 10.31
CA THR A 85 12.43 14.26 9.51
C THR A 85 11.95 14.03 8.08
N ALA A 86 12.89 14.07 7.13
CA ALA A 86 12.58 13.77 5.72
C ALA A 86 12.61 12.26 5.39
N HIS A 87 12.66 11.38 6.41
CA HIS A 87 12.71 9.91 6.32
C HIS A 87 13.83 9.30 5.45
N VAL A 88 14.81 10.09 5.04
CA VAL A 88 15.76 9.68 4.00
C VAL A 88 17.21 10.11 4.24
N SER A 89 17.58 10.60 5.44
CA SER A 89 18.95 11.03 5.65
C SER A 89 19.60 10.47 6.93
N LYS A 90 20.86 10.07 6.79
CA LYS A 90 21.70 9.71 7.94
C LYS A 90 21.83 10.90 8.93
N GLN A 91 21.84 12.11 8.39
CA GLN A 91 21.88 13.35 9.14
C GLN A 91 20.65 13.52 10.05
N SER A 92 19.43 13.13 9.61
CA SER A 92 18.23 13.16 10.44
C SER A 92 18.34 12.23 11.65
N ALA A 93 18.94 11.04 11.51
CA ALA A 93 19.18 10.15 12.63
C ALA A 93 20.19 10.73 13.64
N GLU A 94 21.26 11.35 13.16
CA GLU A 94 22.25 12.03 14.02
C GLU A 94 21.62 13.22 14.75
N GLN A 95 20.76 13.98 14.09
CA GLN A 95 20.01 15.08 14.71
C GLN A 95 19.04 14.57 15.80
N VAL A 96 18.27 13.52 15.52
CA VAL A 96 17.39 12.88 16.53
C VAL A 96 18.17 12.46 17.76
N LYS A 97 19.34 11.82 17.56
CA LYS A 97 20.20 11.42 18.65
C LYS A 97 20.66 12.62 19.49
N SER A 98 21.24 13.62 18.85
CA SER A 98 21.80 14.80 19.52
C SER A 98 20.73 15.57 20.32
N VAL A 99 19.51 15.72 19.77
CA VAL A 99 18.42 16.40 20.46
C VAL A 99 17.94 15.61 21.66
N ILE A 100 17.71 14.29 21.53
CA ILE A 100 17.24 13.48 22.66
C ILE A 100 18.29 13.44 23.79
N GLU A 101 19.57 13.32 23.45
CA GLU A 101 20.66 13.34 24.44
C GLU A 101 20.81 14.71 25.13
N ALA A 102 20.65 15.80 24.38
CA ALA A 102 20.75 17.16 24.94
C ALA A 102 19.56 17.52 25.81
N GLU A 103 18.35 17.15 25.40
CA GLU A 103 17.11 17.53 26.05
C GLU A 103 16.74 16.62 27.22
N MET A 104 17.25 15.39 27.26
CA MET A 104 16.92 14.40 28.31
C MET A 104 15.41 14.34 28.63
N PRO A 105 14.56 14.03 27.63
CA PRO A 105 13.11 14.10 27.80
C PRO A 105 12.58 12.99 28.71
N ASP A 106 11.39 13.22 29.32
CA ASP A 106 10.67 12.18 30.05
C ASP A 106 10.08 11.11 29.09
N SER A 107 9.69 11.54 27.89
CA SER A 107 9.12 10.65 26.87
C SER A 107 9.65 10.97 25.48
N VAL A 108 9.86 9.90 24.70
CA VAL A 108 10.15 9.98 23.26
C VAL A 108 8.99 9.35 22.48
N CYS A 109 8.29 10.15 21.70
CA CYS A 109 7.24 9.71 20.79
C CYS A 109 7.87 9.42 19.42
N VAL A 110 7.54 8.29 18.81
CA VAL A 110 7.97 7.94 17.44
C VAL A 110 6.76 7.68 16.55
N GLU A 111 6.83 8.09 15.27
CA GLU A 111 5.77 7.86 14.28
C GLU A 111 5.74 6.40 13.81
N LEU A 112 5.54 5.51 14.76
CA LEU A 112 5.40 4.08 14.51
C LEU A 112 4.13 3.56 15.21
N ASP A 113 3.47 2.60 14.54
CA ASP A 113 2.49 1.75 15.18
C ASP A 113 3.15 0.48 15.75
N GLU A 114 2.41 -0.26 16.57
CA GLU A 114 2.90 -1.51 17.20
C GLU A 114 3.41 -2.53 16.18
N GLN A 115 2.78 -2.64 15.00
CA GLN A 115 3.18 -3.63 14.00
C GLN A 115 4.52 -3.26 13.35
N ARG A 116 4.72 -1.97 13.03
CA ARG A 116 5.99 -1.48 12.48
C ARG A 116 7.09 -1.54 13.53
N TYR A 117 6.80 -1.18 14.76
CA TYR A 117 7.74 -1.32 15.88
C TYR A 117 8.18 -2.77 16.06
N GLN A 118 7.24 -3.72 16.14
CA GLN A 118 7.56 -5.15 16.23
C GLN A 118 8.36 -5.68 15.03
N ALA A 119 8.15 -5.12 13.84
CA ALA A 119 8.93 -5.49 12.66
C ALA A 119 10.39 -5.00 12.74
N ILE A 120 10.64 -3.89 13.43
CA ILE A 120 11.98 -3.34 13.65
C ILE A 120 12.74 -4.15 14.69
N ILE A 121 12.12 -4.43 15.84
CA ILE A 121 12.79 -5.12 16.96
C ILE A 121 12.92 -6.63 16.75
N ASN A 122 11.97 -7.26 16.04
CA ASN A 122 11.90 -8.70 15.79
C ASN A 122 12.30 -9.05 14.34
N LYS A 123 13.56 -8.80 13.99
CA LYS A 123 14.10 -9.09 12.63
C LYS A 123 14.00 -10.58 12.25
N ASP A 124 13.95 -11.47 13.22
CA ASP A 124 13.91 -12.94 13.05
C ASP A 124 12.50 -13.54 13.02
N ARG A 125 11.47 -12.71 13.05
CA ARG A 125 10.06 -13.13 13.05
C ARG A 125 9.69 -14.12 11.92
N TRP A 126 10.42 -14.07 10.82
CA TRP A 126 10.18 -14.94 9.66
C TRP A 126 10.61 -16.39 9.91
N LYS A 127 11.53 -16.65 10.87
CA LYS A 127 12.04 -17.99 11.18
C LYS A 127 10.98 -18.89 11.82
N ASP A 128 10.05 -18.29 12.57
CA ASP A 128 8.98 -19.03 13.29
C ASP A 128 7.66 -19.07 12.52
N MET A 129 7.66 -18.66 11.24
CA MET A 129 6.44 -18.61 10.46
C MET A 129 5.99 -19.99 9.97
N ASP A 130 4.79 -20.39 10.36
CA ASP A 130 4.12 -21.58 9.82
C ASP A 130 3.33 -21.21 8.55
N ILE A 131 3.84 -21.63 7.39
CA ILE A 131 3.21 -21.35 6.09
C ILE A 131 1.84 -22.02 5.95
N PHE A 132 1.63 -23.20 6.58
CA PHE A 132 0.34 -23.85 6.56
C PHE A 132 -0.71 -23.05 7.34
N LYS A 133 -0.32 -22.49 8.48
CA LYS A 133 -1.18 -21.59 9.27
C LYS A 133 -1.54 -20.34 8.47
N VAL A 134 -0.58 -19.72 7.77
CA VAL A 134 -0.80 -18.56 6.91
C VAL A 134 -1.83 -18.85 5.82
N ILE A 135 -1.76 -20.02 5.17
CA ILE A 135 -2.72 -20.44 4.13
C ILE A 135 -4.10 -20.70 4.75
N LYS A 136 -4.18 -21.45 5.85
CA LYS A 136 -5.44 -21.78 6.54
C LYS A 136 -6.16 -20.54 7.07
N GLU A 137 -5.41 -19.57 7.58
CA GLU A 137 -5.95 -18.28 8.05
C GLU A 137 -6.25 -17.29 6.91
N LYS A 138 -6.11 -17.70 5.65
CA LYS A 138 -6.38 -16.88 4.45
C LYS A 138 -5.49 -15.63 4.34
N LYS A 139 -4.33 -15.64 5.00
CA LYS A 139 -3.38 -14.52 5.05
C LYS A 139 -2.33 -14.52 3.93
N ALA A 140 -2.34 -15.53 3.05
CA ALA A 140 -1.33 -15.69 2.00
C ALA A 140 -1.23 -14.47 1.07
N THR A 141 -2.37 -13.92 0.61
CA THR A 141 -2.40 -12.72 -0.24
C THR A 141 -1.83 -11.50 0.49
N LEU A 142 -2.25 -11.29 1.75
CA LEU A 142 -1.75 -10.19 2.57
C LEU A 142 -0.23 -10.30 2.81
N LEU A 143 0.25 -11.50 3.10
CA LEU A 143 1.68 -11.75 3.29
C LEU A 143 2.46 -11.49 2.00
N LEU A 144 1.97 -11.96 0.87
CA LEU A 144 2.59 -11.72 -0.43
C LEU A 144 2.68 -10.23 -0.76
N MET A 145 1.59 -9.48 -0.54
CA MET A 145 1.56 -8.02 -0.72
C MET A 145 2.57 -7.31 0.20
N ASN A 146 2.62 -7.68 1.47
CA ASN A 146 3.58 -7.11 2.42
C ASN A 146 5.03 -7.37 2.00
N LEU A 147 5.34 -8.59 1.51
CA LEU A 147 6.66 -8.92 0.99
C LEU A 147 7.01 -8.11 -0.25
N ALA A 148 6.06 -7.95 -1.18
CA ALA A 148 6.26 -7.15 -2.39
C ALA A 148 6.50 -5.67 -2.05
N ILE A 149 5.70 -5.08 -1.17
CA ILE A 149 5.84 -3.69 -0.71
C ILE A 149 7.19 -3.51 0.01
N SER A 150 7.52 -4.40 0.95
CA SER A 150 8.80 -4.34 1.68
C SER A 150 10.01 -4.48 0.74
N SER A 151 9.88 -5.34 -0.27
CA SER A 151 10.91 -5.49 -1.32
C SER A 151 11.09 -4.21 -2.13
N PHE A 152 10.00 -3.58 -2.54
CA PHE A 152 10.02 -2.31 -3.25
C PHE A 152 10.65 -1.20 -2.39
N GLN A 153 10.18 -1.02 -1.15
CA GLN A 153 10.71 -0.02 -0.22
C GLN A 153 12.21 -0.20 0.01
N LYS A 154 12.68 -1.45 0.19
CA LYS A 154 14.12 -1.70 0.41
C LYS A 154 14.95 -1.51 -0.85
N ARG A 155 14.42 -1.82 -2.05
CA ARG A 155 15.10 -1.48 -3.32
C ARG A 155 15.28 0.02 -3.46
N MET A 156 14.23 0.79 -3.18
CA MET A 156 14.29 2.26 -3.18
C MET A 156 15.33 2.76 -2.16
N ALA A 157 15.26 2.28 -0.93
CA ALA A 157 16.21 2.66 0.12
C ALA A 157 17.68 2.34 -0.27
N ASN A 158 17.94 1.14 -0.81
CA ASN A 158 19.29 0.75 -1.25
C ASN A 158 19.78 1.56 -2.45
N GLN A 159 18.89 1.96 -3.37
CA GLN A 159 19.25 2.79 -4.52
C GLN A 159 19.78 4.16 -4.10
N PHE A 160 19.29 4.68 -2.98
CA PHE A 160 19.66 5.98 -2.44
C PHE A 160 20.69 5.90 -1.30
N GLY A 161 21.22 4.70 -0.98
CA GLY A 161 22.16 4.50 0.12
C GLY A 161 21.56 4.76 1.51
N ILE A 162 20.24 4.71 1.65
CA ILE A 162 19.47 5.11 2.82
C ILE A 162 18.76 3.90 3.44
N GLN A 163 18.70 3.85 4.76
CA GLN A 163 17.79 2.94 5.46
C GLN A 163 16.53 3.73 5.87
N ALA A 164 15.42 3.48 5.19
CA ALA A 164 14.15 4.11 5.55
C ALA A 164 13.80 3.83 7.02
N GLY A 165 13.43 4.87 7.77
CA GLY A 165 13.07 4.77 9.18
C GLY A 165 14.26 4.70 10.15
N GLN A 166 15.47 5.06 9.70
CA GLN A 166 16.67 5.07 10.56
C GLN A 166 16.53 6.08 11.71
N GLU A 167 15.87 7.20 11.48
CA GLU A 167 15.53 8.20 12.49
C GLU A 167 14.58 7.66 13.56
N MET A 168 13.61 6.81 13.17
CA MET A 168 12.70 6.16 14.12
C MET A 168 13.43 5.10 14.95
N ILE A 169 14.35 4.34 14.33
CA ILE A 169 15.21 3.39 15.03
C ILE A 169 16.11 4.14 16.01
N GLN A 170 16.71 5.27 15.59
CA GLN A 170 17.52 6.09 16.46
C GLN A 170 16.70 6.66 17.63
N GLY A 171 15.47 7.12 17.40
CA GLY A 171 14.56 7.57 18.45
C GLY A 171 14.29 6.47 19.50
N ILE A 172 14.08 5.23 19.06
CA ILE A 172 13.91 4.07 19.94
C ILE A 172 15.18 3.80 20.76
N GLU A 173 16.34 3.79 20.11
CA GLU A 173 17.63 3.54 20.76
C GLU A 173 17.96 4.63 21.76
N SER A 174 17.84 5.91 21.38
CA SER A 174 18.09 7.05 22.28
C SER A 174 17.11 7.11 23.45
N ALA A 175 15.82 6.76 23.26
CA ALA A 175 14.88 6.64 24.37
C ALA A 175 15.34 5.60 25.39
N LYS A 176 15.84 4.46 24.92
CA LYS A 176 16.39 3.41 25.80
C LYS A 176 17.65 3.84 26.51
N GLU A 177 18.57 4.54 25.83
CA GLU A 177 19.83 5.03 26.38
C GLU A 177 19.63 6.12 27.44
N THR A 178 18.68 7.05 27.23
CA THR A 178 18.35 8.13 28.17
C THR A 178 17.40 7.71 29.27
N GLY A 179 16.79 6.53 29.18
CA GLY A 179 15.75 6.06 30.12
C GLY A 179 14.40 6.72 29.90
N ALA A 180 14.19 7.44 28.81
CA ALA A 180 12.91 8.06 28.48
C ALA A 180 11.86 7.01 28.14
N GLN A 181 10.60 7.29 28.45
CA GLN A 181 9.49 6.40 28.09
C GLN A 181 9.21 6.46 26.59
N LEU A 182 9.35 5.32 25.91
CA LEU A 182 9.01 5.21 24.49
C LEU A 182 7.49 5.19 24.30
N VAL A 183 6.97 6.07 23.44
CA VAL A 183 5.56 6.15 23.07
C VAL A 183 5.42 5.92 21.55
N LEU A 184 4.69 4.87 21.17
CA LEU A 184 4.31 4.63 19.78
C LEU A 184 3.13 5.55 19.46
N ALA A 185 3.38 6.56 18.64
CA ALA A 185 2.44 7.67 18.47
C ALA A 185 1.57 7.53 17.20
N ASP A 186 1.92 6.66 16.23
CA ASP A 186 1.13 6.54 15.01
C ASP A 186 0.00 5.52 15.13
N ARG A 187 -1.03 5.75 14.31
CA ARG A 187 -2.19 4.87 14.17
C ARG A 187 -1.82 3.61 13.40
N ASN A 188 -2.46 2.50 13.76
CA ASN A 188 -2.30 1.25 13.03
C ASN A 188 -2.56 1.44 11.53
N ILE A 189 -1.55 1.14 10.72
CA ILE A 189 -1.56 1.33 9.26
C ILE A 189 -2.73 0.60 8.58
N GLN A 190 -3.18 -0.54 9.13
CA GLN A 190 -4.33 -1.28 8.59
C GLN A 190 -5.63 -0.50 8.70
N ILE A 191 -5.80 0.32 9.75
CA ILE A 191 -6.97 1.19 9.93
C ILE A 191 -6.94 2.30 8.88
N THR A 192 -5.79 2.93 8.70
CA THR A 192 -5.59 3.96 7.66
C THR A 192 -5.95 3.41 6.28
N PHE A 193 -5.40 2.25 5.89
CA PHE A 193 -5.75 1.62 4.62
C PHE A 193 -7.22 1.22 4.51
N ALA A 194 -7.83 0.70 5.58
CA ALA A 194 -9.24 0.34 5.56
C ALA A 194 -10.15 1.57 5.35
N ARG A 195 -9.81 2.70 5.95
CA ARG A 195 -10.53 3.97 5.78
C ARG A 195 -10.35 4.55 4.39
N ILE A 196 -9.11 4.58 3.86
CA ILE A 196 -8.81 4.95 2.47
C ILE A 196 -9.65 4.09 1.53
N TRP A 197 -9.59 2.77 1.69
CA TRP A 197 -10.30 1.83 0.83
C TRP A 197 -11.82 2.01 0.90
N ASN A 198 -12.35 2.35 2.06
CA ASN A 198 -13.79 2.61 2.21
C ASN A 198 -14.23 3.93 1.54
N ASN A 199 -13.39 4.96 1.59
CA ASN A 199 -13.70 6.29 1.04
C ASN A 199 -13.57 6.36 -0.49
N VAL A 200 -12.81 5.44 -1.09
CA VAL A 200 -12.60 5.38 -2.54
C VAL A 200 -13.68 4.53 -3.22
N GLY A 201 -14.35 5.08 -4.22
CA GLY A 201 -15.33 4.35 -5.03
C GLY A 201 -14.70 3.24 -5.89
N PHE A 202 -15.52 2.42 -6.54
CA PHE A 202 -15.09 1.27 -7.34
C PHE A 202 -14.05 1.64 -8.42
N TRP A 203 -14.29 2.67 -9.21
CA TRP A 203 -13.37 3.12 -10.26
C TRP A 203 -12.07 3.69 -9.69
N GLY A 204 -12.15 4.43 -8.58
CA GLY A 204 -10.95 4.90 -7.89
C GLY A 204 -10.09 3.76 -7.33
N LYS A 205 -10.70 2.68 -6.84
CA LYS A 205 -9.97 1.47 -6.41
C LYS A 205 -9.26 0.82 -7.58
N ALA A 206 -9.94 0.67 -8.72
CA ALA A 206 -9.33 0.13 -9.93
C ALA A 206 -8.15 0.99 -10.40
N GLN A 207 -8.31 2.32 -10.42
CA GLN A 207 -7.26 3.26 -10.78
C GLN A 207 -6.05 3.18 -9.83
N LEU A 208 -6.28 3.19 -8.50
CA LEU A 208 -5.21 3.05 -7.51
C LEU A 208 -4.44 1.74 -7.67
N LEU A 209 -5.15 0.62 -7.82
CA LEU A 209 -4.51 -0.68 -8.02
C LEU A 209 -3.69 -0.71 -9.31
N THR A 210 -4.21 -0.14 -10.39
CA THR A 210 -3.51 -0.04 -11.66
C THR A 210 -2.25 0.82 -11.55
N GLN A 211 -2.33 1.97 -10.90
CA GLN A 211 -1.18 2.85 -10.68
C GLN A 211 -0.11 2.17 -9.82
N ILE A 212 -0.50 1.53 -8.71
CA ILE A 212 0.43 0.76 -7.86
C ILE A 212 1.09 -0.35 -8.67
N PHE A 213 0.31 -1.08 -9.47
CA PHE A 213 0.83 -2.16 -10.31
C PHE A 213 1.87 -1.64 -11.31
N PHE A 214 1.55 -0.59 -12.04
CA PHE A 214 2.50 0.01 -13.00
C PHE A 214 3.73 0.59 -12.31
N SER A 215 3.59 1.25 -11.14
CA SER A 215 4.73 1.81 -10.42
C SER A 215 5.71 0.74 -9.89
N ILE A 216 5.21 -0.46 -9.54
CA ILE A 216 6.06 -1.60 -9.13
C ILE A 216 6.92 -2.10 -10.31
N PHE A 217 6.41 -1.99 -11.54
CA PHE A 217 7.07 -2.49 -12.74
C PHE A 217 7.74 -1.40 -13.58
N SER A 218 7.55 -0.12 -13.26
CA SER A 218 8.30 0.96 -13.92
C SER A 218 9.74 0.98 -13.38
N ASP A 219 10.71 0.87 -14.29
CA ASP A 219 12.14 1.03 -14.00
C ASP A 219 12.57 2.52 -13.95
N GLU A 220 11.64 3.43 -13.67
CA GLU A 220 11.98 4.86 -13.52
C GLU A 220 12.87 5.04 -12.29
N LYS A 221 14.14 5.26 -12.58
CA LYS A 221 15.13 5.59 -11.55
C LYS A 221 15.00 7.06 -11.25
N MET A 222 14.57 7.38 -10.05
CA MET A 222 14.66 8.73 -9.50
C MET A 222 16.13 9.13 -9.43
N THR A 223 16.49 10.30 -9.92
CA THR A 223 17.85 10.80 -9.88
C THR A 223 18.19 11.38 -8.50
N GLU A 224 19.49 11.41 -8.13
CA GLU A 224 19.92 12.05 -6.86
C GLU A 224 19.48 13.52 -6.79
N GLU A 225 19.43 14.23 -7.94
CA GLU A 225 18.96 15.62 -8.01
C GLU A 225 17.45 15.75 -7.71
N GLU A 226 16.64 14.79 -8.13
CA GLU A 226 15.21 14.75 -7.80
C GLU A 226 14.99 14.48 -6.32
N LEU A 227 15.80 13.60 -5.72
CA LEU A 227 15.75 13.31 -4.30
C LEU A 227 16.18 14.52 -3.45
N GLU A 228 17.25 15.23 -3.84
CA GLU A 228 17.67 16.44 -3.13
C GLU A 228 16.64 17.56 -3.20
N LYS A 229 15.92 17.69 -4.32
CA LYS A 229 14.77 18.61 -4.43
C LYS A 229 13.62 18.23 -3.51
N MET A 230 13.37 16.93 -3.32
CA MET A 230 12.33 16.45 -2.39
C MET A 230 12.69 16.65 -0.92
N LYS A 231 13.96 16.94 -0.58
CA LYS A 231 14.36 17.27 0.80
C LYS A 231 13.96 18.68 1.25
N ASN A 232 13.61 19.57 0.31
CA ASN A 232 13.14 20.89 0.65
C ASN A 232 11.68 20.84 1.13
N ASP A 233 11.42 21.35 2.34
CA ASP A 233 10.09 21.41 2.96
C ASP A 233 9.04 22.07 2.08
N ASP A 234 9.40 23.11 1.34
CA ASP A 234 8.53 23.79 0.39
C ASP A 234 8.06 22.87 -0.75
N THR A 235 8.92 21.97 -1.21
CA THR A 235 8.61 21.01 -2.28
C THR A 235 7.70 19.90 -1.78
N ILE A 236 7.97 19.36 -0.58
CA ILE A 236 7.12 18.35 0.06
C ILE A 236 5.73 18.91 0.30
N ASN A 237 5.61 20.11 0.85
CA ASN A 237 4.33 20.77 1.12
C ASN A 237 3.55 21.08 -0.17
N ALA A 238 4.24 21.47 -1.24
CA ALA A 238 3.61 21.70 -2.54
C ALA A 238 3.07 20.41 -3.15
N ILE A 239 3.85 19.32 -3.12
CA ILE A 239 3.44 17.97 -3.59
C ILE A 239 2.26 17.45 -2.74
N LEU A 240 2.33 17.62 -1.42
CA LEU A 240 1.27 17.18 -0.52
C LEU A 240 -0.03 17.94 -0.78
N LYS A 241 0.07 19.25 -0.97
CA LYS A 241 -1.07 20.10 -1.30
C LYS A 241 -1.68 19.70 -2.65
N GLU A 242 -0.87 19.53 -3.67
CA GLU A 242 -1.36 19.09 -4.99
C GLU A 242 -2.02 17.72 -4.91
N PHE A 243 -1.42 16.78 -4.17
CA PHE A 243 -2.01 15.46 -3.93
C PHE A 243 -3.36 15.57 -3.21
N THR A 244 -3.45 16.40 -2.17
CA THR A 244 -4.67 16.56 -1.38
C THR A 244 -5.78 17.29 -2.15
N ASP A 245 -5.43 18.24 -2.99
CA ASP A 245 -6.38 18.96 -3.85
C ASP A 245 -6.96 18.05 -4.94
N ASN A 246 -6.13 17.14 -5.47
CA ASN A 246 -6.54 16.16 -6.49
C ASN A 246 -7.30 14.96 -5.90
N PHE A 247 -7.00 14.59 -4.66
CA PHE A 247 -7.59 13.41 -3.98
C PHE A 247 -8.14 13.75 -2.59
N PRO A 248 -9.13 14.64 -2.45
CA PRO A 248 -9.61 15.10 -1.13
C PRO A 248 -10.14 13.96 -0.25
N LYS A 249 -10.67 12.88 -0.86
CA LYS A 249 -11.13 11.68 -0.13
C LYS A 249 -10.01 10.84 0.46
N LEU A 250 -8.78 11.03 0.01
CA LEU A 250 -7.59 10.36 0.56
C LEU A 250 -6.93 11.20 1.63
N LYS A 251 -7.02 12.53 1.56
CA LYS A 251 -6.43 13.47 2.49
C LYS A 251 -6.86 13.16 3.92
N GLU A 252 -8.17 13.08 4.15
CA GLU A 252 -8.74 12.88 5.47
C GLU A 252 -8.14 11.65 6.20
N PRO A 253 -8.20 10.40 5.68
CA PRO A 253 -7.67 9.26 6.40
C PRO A 253 -6.14 9.14 6.37
N LEU A 254 -5.46 9.74 5.38
CA LEU A 254 -4.02 9.58 5.19
C LEU A 254 -3.21 10.63 5.98
N ILE A 255 -3.75 11.84 6.10
CA ILE A 255 -3.09 12.99 6.71
C ILE A 255 -3.88 13.47 7.91
N ASP A 256 -5.08 14.04 7.74
CA ASP A 256 -5.79 14.78 8.76
C ASP A 256 -6.10 13.94 10.00
N GLU A 257 -6.63 12.71 9.83
CA GLU A 257 -6.90 11.81 10.94
C GLU A 257 -5.61 11.28 11.62
N ARG A 258 -4.52 11.16 10.86
CA ARG A 258 -3.22 10.79 11.45
C ARG A 258 -2.63 11.93 12.26
N ASP A 259 -2.74 13.16 11.77
CA ASP A 259 -2.30 14.36 12.51
C ASP A 259 -3.06 14.50 13.82
N GLN A 260 -4.38 14.30 13.82
CA GLN A 260 -5.21 14.25 15.02
C GLN A 260 -4.77 13.13 15.98
N TYR A 261 -4.48 11.95 15.46
CA TYR A 261 -4.05 10.80 16.27
C TYR A 261 -2.67 11.04 16.89
N LEU A 262 -1.71 11.49 16.07
CA LEU A 262 -0.34 11.83 16.50
C LEU A 262 -0.36 12.92 17.57
N SER A 263 -1.09 14.02 17.33
CA SER A 263 -1.19 15.13 18.28
C SER A 263 -1.75 14.69 19.62
N GLN A 264 -2.82 13.89 19.64
CA GLN A 264 -3.39 13.37 20.88
C GLN A 264 -2.43 12.44 21.63
N LYS A 265 -1.72 11.55 20.91
CA LYS A 265 -0.73 10.64 21.51
C LYS A 265 0.46 11.40 22.09
N ILE A 266 0.94 12.45 21.43
CA ILE A 266 2.02 13.31 21.92
C ILE A 266 1.54 14.11 23.14
N LYS A 267 0.33 14.67 23.10
CA LYS A 267 -0.30 15.38 24.20
C LYS A 267 -0.45 14.51 25.45
N GLU A 268 -0.83 13.24 25.29
CA GLU A 268 -1.02 12.25 26.37
C GLU A 268 0.30 11.59 26.82
N ALA A 269 1.42 11.81 26.11
CA ALA A 269 2.70 11.21 26.48
C ALA A 269 3.09 11.57 27.93
N PRO A 270 3.61 10.64 28.74
CA PRO A 270 3.98 10.90 30.13
C PRO A 270 5.09 11.93 30.28
N GLY A 271 5.10 12.61 31.43
CA GLY A 271 6.15 13.58 31.80
C GLY A 271 5.85 15.01 31.32
N ARG A 272 6.80 15.90 31.62
CA ARG A 272 6.70 17.34 31.29
C ARG A 272 7.47 17.70 30.03
N LYS A 273 8.54 16.98 29.73
CA LYS A 273 9.33 17.19 28.51
C LYS A 273 9.18 16.01 27.56
N VAL A 274 8.66 16.26 26.38
CA VAL A 274 8.37 15.27 25.36
C VAL A 274 9.11 15.60 24.06
N VAL A 275 9.87 14.66 23.53
CA VAL A 275 10.44 14.76 22.18
C VAL A 275 9.65 13.86 21.25
N ALA A 276 9.19 14.37 20.11
CA ALA A 276 8.47 13.60 19.09
C ALA A 276 9.25 13.58 17.77
N VAL A 277 9.58 12.37 17.31
CA VAL A 277 10.26 12.12 16.03
C VAL A 277 9.21 11.76 14.99
N LEU A 278 9.05 12.60 13.98
CA LEU A 278 7.94 12.60 13.05
C LEU A 278 8.42 12.84 11.60
N GLY A 279 7.65 12.41 10.61
CA GLY A 279 7.79 12.91 9.25
C GLY A 279 7.47 14.41 9.18
N ALA A 280 8.33 15.18 8.50
CA ALA A 280 8.17 16.64 8.37
C ALA A 280 6.78 17.06 7.88
N ALA A 281 6.15 16.23 7.05
CA ALA A 281 4.81 16.46 6.52
C ALA A 281 3.69 16.52 7.58
N HIS A 282 3.89 15.88 8.75
CA HIS A 282 2.92 15.84 9.84
C HIS A 282 3.07 17.02 10.82
N VAL A 283 4.24 17.66 10.87
CA VAL A 283 4.54 18.73 11.83
C VAL A 283 3.54 19.89 11.77
N PRO A 284 3.21 20.47 10.59
CA PRO A 284 2.22 21.56 10.52
C PRO A 284 0.83 21.14 10.99
N GLY A 285 0.39 19.92 10.63
CA GLY A 285 -0.90 19.38 11.07
C GLY A 285 -0.96 19.16 12.56
N ILE A 286 0.11 18.62 13.16
CA ILE A 286 0.20 18.43 14.61
C ILE A 286 0.17 19.77 15.35
N ILE A 287 0.88 20.80 14.89
CA ILE A 287 0.85 22.13 15.48
C ILE A 287 -0.58 22.68 15.54
N ASN A 288 -1.35 22.49 14.47
CA ASN A 288 -2.74 22.95 14.40
C ASN A 288 -3.68 22.15 15.30
N GLU A 289 -3.42 20.84 15.49
CA GLU A 289 -4.32 19.92 16.17
C GLU A 289 -3.97 19.68 17.64
N ILE A 290 -2.76 20.01 18.10
CA ILE A 290 -2.26 19.68 19.45
C ILE A 290 -3.07 20.33 20.57
N LYS A 291 -3.69 21.49 20.31
CA LYS A 291 -4.56 22.20 21.27
C LYS A 291 -5.93 21.55 21.38
N ASN A 292 -6.36 20.77 20.38
CA ASN A 292 -7.66 20.12 20.33
C ASN A 292 -7.62 18.77 21.07
N ASP A 293 -8.78 18.32 21.55
CA ASP A 293 -8.94 16.96 22.08
C ASP A 293 -9.54 16.04 21.03
N HIS A 294 -8.89 14.91 20.83
CA HIS A 294 -9.30 13.93 19.82
C HIS A 294 -9.62 12.57 20.44
N ASP A 295 -10.75 11.99 20.05
CA ASP A 295 -11.14 10.65 20.49
C ASP A 295 -10.34 9.58 19.74
N LEU A 296 -9.29 9.05 20.36
CA LEU A 296 -8.45 7.98 19.81
C LEU A 296 -9.26 6.71 19.51
N LYS A 297 -10.37 6.44 20.22
CA LYS A 297 -11.22 5.26 19.94
C LYS A 297 -11.91 5.43 18.61
N ARG A 298 -12.53 6.59 18.36
CA ARG A 298 -13.17 6.93 17.09
C ARG A 298 -12.17 6.88 15.91
N LEU A 299 -10.96 7.40 16.13
CA LEU A 299 -9.90 7.39 15.11
C LEU A 299 -9.39 5.97 14.80
N ASN A 300 -9.51 5.04 15.76
CA ASN A 300 -9.15 3.62 15.59
C ASN A 300 -10.31 2.73 15.12
N GLU A 301 -11.52 3.23 14.99
CA GLU A 301 -12.65 2.45 14.51
C GLU A 301 -12.50 2.08 13.04
N LEU A 302 -12.71 0.81 12.73
CA LEU A 302 -12.78 0.34 11.35
C LEU A 302 -14.11 0.77 10.72
N PRO A 303 -14.08 1.25 9.46
CA PRO A 303 -15.32 1.57 8.75
C PRO A 303 -16.25 0.35 8.69
N PRO A 304 -17.57 0.56 8.75
CA PRO A 304 -18.54 -0.54 8.69
C PRO A 304 -18.39 -1.31 7.37
N LYS A 305 -18.31 -2.64 7.47
CA LYS A 305 -18.17 -3.51 6.31
C LYS A 305 -19.47 -3.50 5.51
N SER A 306 -19.41 -3.13 4.23
CA SER A 306 -20.54 -3.26 3.31
C SER A 306 -20.98 -4.73 3.19
N LYS A 307 -22.30 -4.98 3.19
CA LYS A 307 -22.88 -6.30 2.95
C LYS A 307 -22.94 -6.64 1.45
N VAL A 308 -22.82 -5.65 0.59
CA VAL A 308 -22.96 -5.79 -0.88
C VAL A 308 -21.98 -6.82 -1.47
N PRO A 309 -20.67 -6.82 -1.15
CA PRO A 309 -19.77 -7.84 -1.68
C PRO A 309 -20.16 -9.27 -1.29
N LYS A 310 -20.73 -9.46 -0.09
CA LYS A 310 -21.19 -10.76 0.36
C LYS A 310 -22.41 -11.22 -0.42
N ILE A 311 -23.35 -10.31 -0.69
CA ILE A 311 -24.57 -10.60 -1.48
C ILE A 311 -24.17 -10.96 -2.90
N ILE A 312 -23.35 -10.15 -3.57
CA ILE A 312 -22.85 -10.41 -4.93
C ILE A 312 -22.07 -11.73 -4.97
N GLY A 313 -21.20 -11.98 -3.96
CA GLY A 313 -20.40 -13.20 -3.88
C GLY A 313 -21.24 -14.49 -3.85
N TRP A 314 -22.45 -14.45 -3.25
CA TRP A 314 -23.36 -15.58 -3.23
C TRP A 314 -24.32 -15.61 -4.41
N SER A 315 -24.72 -14.45 -4.95
CA SER A 315 -25.69 -14.39 -6.06
C SER A 315 -25.13 -14.99 -7.36
N ILE A 316 -23.85 -14.73 -7.69
CA ILE A 316 -23.22 -15.24 -8.91
C ILE A 316 -23.22 -16.79 -8.96
N PRO A 317 -22.68 -17.52 -7.97
CA PRO A 317 -22.75 -18.98 -7.95
C PRO A 317 -24.18 -19.52 -8.01
N LEU A 318 -25.12 -18.92 -7.25
CA LEU A 318 -26.51 -19.36 -7.23
C LEU A 318 -27.18 -19.21 -8.59
N VAL A 319 -26.96 -18.10 -9.28
CA VAL A 319 -27.51 -17.88 -10.63
C VAL A 319 -26.92 -18.90 -11.62
N ILE A 320 -25.62 -19.13 -11.59
CA ILE A 320 -24.97 -20.11 -12.48
C ILE A 320 -25.52 -21.53 -12.23
N LEU A 321 -25.62 -21.93 -10.96
CA LEU A 321 -26.20 -23.24 -10.60
C LEU A 321 -27.66 -23.37 -11.03
N ALA A 322 -28.46 -22.31 -10.85
CA ALA A 322 -29.85 -22.31 -11.27
C ALA A 322 -29.99 -22.44 -12.79
N ILE A 323 -29.16 -21.74 -13.57
CA ILE A 323 -29.15 -21.84 -15.03
C ILE A 323 -28.79 -23.27 -15.47
N ILE A 324 -27.69 -23.83 -14.94
CA ILE A 324 -27.25 -25.19 -15.28
C ILE A 324 -28.36 -26.21 -14.90
N ALA A 325 -28.92 -26.13 -13.69
CA ALA A 325 -29.98 -27.03 -13.23
C ALA A 325 -31.22 -26.94 -14.13
N TYR A 326 -31.72 -25.74 -14.42
CA TYR A 326 -32.85 -25.52 -15.31
C TYR A 326 -32.60 -26.15 -16.71
N THR A 327 -31.39 -25.90 -17.26
CA THR A 327 -31.04 -26.45 -18.56
C THR A 327 -30.99 -27.98 -18.53
N PHE A 328 -30.47 -28.59 -17.46
CA PHE A 328 -30.47 -30.04 -17.30
C PHE A 328 -31.89 -30.65 -17.33
N PHE A 329 -32.88 -30.00 -16.70
CA PHE A 329 -34.25 -30.47 -16.72
C PHE A 329 -34.90 -30.31 -18.10
N ALA A 330 -34.61 -29.22 -18.83
CA ALA A 330 -35.18 -28.95 -20.15
C ALA A 330 -34.45 -29.75 -21.27
N ASN A 331 -33.14 -29.81 -21.20
CA ASN A 331 -32.28 -30.49 -22.21
C ASN A 331 -30.98 -31.01 -21.52
N PRO A 332 -30.97 -32.31 -21.12
CA PRO A 332 -29.82 -32.90 -20.40
C PRO A 332 -28.48 -32.79 -21.13
N SER A 333 -28.48 -32.86 -22.48
CA SER A 333 -27.26 -32.73 -23.28
C SER A 333 -26.67 -31.32 -23.22
N ALA A 334 -27.53 -30.31 -23.28
CA ALA A 334 -27.13 -28.91 -23.14
C ALA A 334 -26.63 -28.59 -21.70
N GLY A 335 -27.32 -29.14 -20.69
CA GLY A 335 -26.88 -29.02 -19.28
C GLY A 335 -25.52 -29.64 -19.03
N LEU A 336 -25.25 -30.80 -19.65
CA LEU A 336 -23.93 -31.44 -19.59
C LEU A 336 -22.86 -30.57 -20.27
N GLN A 337 -23.16 -30.00 -21.42
CA GLN A 337 -22.23 -29.10 -22.15
C GLN A 337 -21.89 -27.85 -21.31
N GLN A 338 -22.90 -27.24 -20.66
CA GLN A 338 -22.68 -26.11 -19.74
C GLN A 338 -21.79 -26.50 -18.56
N THR A 339 -22.01 -27.67 -17.97
CA THR A 339 -21.22 -28.18 -16.84
C THR A 339 -19.77 -28.41 -17.28
N ILE A 340 -19.54 -29.03 -18.41
CA ILE A 340 -18.19 -29.26 -18.97
C ILE A 340 -17.51 -27.91 -19.23
N SER A 341 -18.20 -26.94 -19.84
CA SER A 341 -17.67 -25.61 -20.08
C SER A 341 -17.27 -24.93 -18.76
N TRP A 342 -18.12 -24.96 -17.76
CA TRP A 342 -17.82 -24.43 -16.42
C TRP A 342 -16.56 -25.04 -15.83
N VAL A 343 -16.46 -26.38 -15.87
CA VAL A 343 -15.31 -27.11 -15.33
C VAL A 343 -14.01 -26.75 -16.07
N LEU A 344 -14.08 -26.72 -17.39
CA LEU A 344 -12.90 -26.45 -18.22
C LEU A 344 -12.41 -25.01 -18.05
N TRP A 345 -13.28 -24.00 -18.09
CA TRP A 345 -12.84 -22.62 -17.92
C TRP A 345 -12.28 -22.35 -16.52
N ASN A 346 -12.98 -22.74 -15.46
CA ASN A 346 -12.50 -22.56 -14.10
C ASN A 346 -11.22 -23.34 -13.81
N GLY A 347 -11.20 -24.63 -14.19
CA GLY A 347 -10.07 -25.50 -13.97
C GLY A 347 -8.83 -25.05 -14.73
N SER A 348 -8.98 -24.81 -16.03
CA SER A 348 -7.84 -24.45 -16.89
C SER A 348 -7.21 -23.12 -16.50
N LEU A 349 -8.01 -22.07 -16.26
CA LEU A 349 -7.47 -20.75 -15.90
C LEU A 349 -6.82 -20.76 -14.51
N SER A 350 -7.39 -21.52 -13.56
CA SER A 350 -6.76 -21.72 -12.25
C SER A 350 -5.44 -22.49 -12.34
N ALA A 351 -5.40 -23.55 -13.15
CA ALA A 351 -4.19 -24.32 -13.41
C ALA A 351 -3.10 -23.49 -14.10
N ILE A 352 -3.47 -22.67 -15.08
CA ILE A 352 -2.56 -21.71 -15.73
C ILE A 352 -1.98 -20.74 -14.71
N GLY A 353 -2.81 -20.20 -13.81
CA GLY A 353 -2.33 -19.34 -12.71
C GLY A 353 -1.29 -20.04 -11.84
N ALA A 354 -1.55 -21.29 -11.43
CA ALA A 354 -0.60 -22.09 -10.67
C ALA A 354 0.68 -22.41 -11.46
N ALA A 355 0.56 -22.64 -12.78
CA ALA A 355 1.71 -22.88 -13.66
C ALA A 355 2.59 -21.64 -13.83
N ILE A 356 2.01 -20.43 -13.96
CA ILE A 356 2.74 -19.15 -13.98
C ILE A 356 3.53 -18.95 -12.69
N ALA A 357 2.99 -19.41 -11.55
CA ALA A 357 3.70 -19.41 -10.27
C ALA A 357 4.86 -20.43 -10.22
N LEU A 358 5.12 -21.21 -11.27
CA LEU A 358 6.03 -22.35 -11.29
C LEU A 358 5.68 -23.37 -10.20
N GLY A 359 4.37 -23.61 -10.04
CA GLY A 359 3.85 -24.61 -9.11
C GLY A 359 4.23 -26.05 -9.51
N HIS A 360 4.33 -26.93 -8.51
CA HIS A 360 4.52 -28.35 -8.76
C HIS A 360 3.34 -28.92 -9.57
N PRO A 361 3.54 -29.91 -10.48
CA PRO A 361 2.45 -30.50 -11.25
C PRO A 361 1.24 -30.96 -10.45
N LEU A 362 1.45 -31.52 -9.27
CA LEU A 362 0.36 -31.89 -8.35
C LEU A 362 -0.43 -30.68 -7.84
N ALA A 363 0.22 -29.54 -7.59
CA ALA A 363 -0.46 -28.32 -7.18
C ALA A 363 -1.25 -27.72 -8.34
N ILE A 364 -0.71 -27.78 -9.58
CA ILE A 364 -1.40 -27.36 -10.80
C ILE A 364 -2.65 -28.22 -11.03
N LEU A 365 -2.53 -29.56 -10.91
CA LEU A 365 -3.65 -30.48 -11.00
C LEU A 365 -4.70 -30.21 -9.90
N THR A 366 -4.25 -29.95 -8.68
CA THR A 366 -5.14 -29.58 -7.57
C THR A 366 -5.89 -28.29 -7.87
N ALA A 367 -5.23 -27.27 -8.44
CA ALA A 367 -5.87 -26.03 -8.85
C ALA A 367 -6.97 -26.28 -9.89
N PHE A 368 -6.69 -27.13 -10.90
CA PHE A 368 -7.64 -27.54 -11.92
C PHE A 368 -8.89 -28.19 -11.33
N ILE A 369 -8.72 -29.18 -10.46
CA ILE A 369 -9.83 -29.95 -9.88
C ILE A 369 -10.62 -29.12 -8.86
N ALA A 370 -9.94 -28.32 -8.04
CA ALA A 370 -10.57 -27.57 -6.96
C ALA A 370 -11.34 -26.33 -7.46
N ALA A 371 -10.87 -25.67 -8.55
CA ALA A 371 -11.43 -24.41 -8.98
C ALA A 371 -12.92 -24.47 -9.35
N PRO A 372 -13.42 -25.44 -10.14
CA PRO A 372 -14.83 -25.51 -10.50
C PRO A 372 -15.78 -25.63 -9.29
N ILE A 373 -15.33 -26.31 -8.24
CA ILE A 373 -16.08 -26.56 -7.01
C ILE A 373 -16.00 -25.35 -6.09
N THR A 374 -14.81 -24.81 -5.89
CA THR A 374 -14.59 -23.71 -4.95
C THR A 374 -15.15 -22.39 -5.47
N SER A 375 -15.19 -22.18 -6.78
CA SER A 375 -15.81 -21.00 -7.39
C SER A 375 -17.33 -20.92 -7.19
N LEU A 376 -17.98 -22.04 -6.86
CA LEU A 376 -19.38 -22.08 -6.47
C LEU A 376 -19.61 -21.78 -4.97
N ASN A 377 -18.56 -21.65 -4.19
CA ASN A 377 -18.64 -21.31 -2.77
C ASN A 377 -17.69 -20.14 -2.44
N PRO A 378 -18.23 -18.92 -2.19
CA PRO A 378 -17.40 -17.73 -1.92
C PRO A 378 -16.58 -17.81 -0.62
N LEU A 379 -16.77 -18.84 0.21
CA LEU A 379 -15.98 -19.08 1.40
C LEU A 379 -14.73 -19.91 1.13
N LEU A 380 -14.64 -20.55 -0.03
CA LEU A 380 -13.52 -21.39 -0.45
C LEU A 380 -12.75 -20.74 -1.59
N ALA A 381 -11.52 -21.15 -1.78
CA ALA A 381 -10.68 -20.70 -2.87
C ALA A 381 -9.73 -21.79 -3.34
N ALA A 382 -9.66 -22.02 -4.65
CA ALA A 382 -8.86 -23.09 -5.26
C ALA A 382 -7.38 -23.01 -4.88
N GLY A 383 -6.85 -21.80 -4.81
CA GLY A 383 -5.46 -21.58 -4.48
C GLY A 383 -5.07 -22.02 -3.06
N TRP A 384 -6.02 -22.11 -2.12
CA TRP A 384 -5.69 -22.65 -0.79
C TRP A 384 -5.34 -24.13 -0.86
N PHE A 385 -6.10 -24.89 -1.62
CA PHE A 385 -5.85 -26.34 -1.82
C PHE A 385 -4.55 -26.55 -2.60
N ALA A 386 -4.37 -25.81 -3.70
CA ALA A 386 -3.16 -25.86 -4.50
C ALA A 386 -1.93 -25.43 -3.68
N GLY A 387 -2.04 -24.38 -2.87
CA GLY A 387 -0.96 -23.91 -2.00
C GLY A 387 -0.58 -24.89 -0.90
N ILE A 388 -1.57 -25.57 -0.30
CA ILE A 388 -1.30 -26.64 0.68
C ILE A 388 -0.54 -27.80 0.02
N VAL A 389 -0.99 -28.25 -1.15
CA VAL A 389 -0.30 -29.33 -1.90
C VAL A 389 1.11 -28.87 -2.29
N GLN A 390 1.27 -27.62 -2.76
CA GLN A 390 2.57 -27.05 -3.06
C GLN A 390 3.50 -27.06 -1.84
N ALA A 391 2.99 -26.67 -0.67
CA ALA A 391 3.74 -26.66 0.59
C ALA A 391 4.09 -28.07 1.09
N MET A 392 3.23 -29.07 0.83
CA MET A 392 3.48 -30.46 1.19
C MET A 392 4.58 -31.10 0.33
N VAL A 393 4.53 -30.84 -0.99
CA VAL A 393 5.48 -31.45 -1.94
C VAL A 393 6.81 -30.71 -1.92
N ASN A 394 6.80 -29.38 -1.87
CA ASN A 394 7.98 -28.53 -1.85
C ASN A 394 8.10 -27.82 -0.50
N LYS A 395 8.28 -28.60 0.58
CA LYS A 395 8.41 -28.02 1.93
C LYS A 395 9.50 -26.96 1.98
N PRO A 396 9.20 -25.76 2.47
CA PRO A 396 10.20 -24.75 2.69
C PRO A 396 11.13 -25.17 3.83
N HIS A 397 12.40 -24.85 3.71
CA HIS A 397 13.43 -25.08 4.72
C HIS A 397 13.64 -23.79 5.51
N VAL A 398 14.25 -23.86 6.69
CA VAL A 398 14.61 -22.67 7.49
C VAL A 398 15.39 -21.66 6.66
N ARG A 399 16.31 -22.12 5.81
CA ARG A 399 17.07 -21.28 4.88
C ARG A 399 16.20 -20.49 3.91
N ASP A 400 15.05 -21.02 3.46
CA ASP A 400 14.12 -20.32 2.57
C ASP A 400 13.47 -19.11 3.29
N PHE A 401 13.24 -19.24 4.61
CA PHE A 401 12.74 -18.15 5.45
C PHE A 401 13.85 -17.14 5.77
N GLU A 402 15.06 -17.57 6.07
CA GLU A 402 16.21 -16.69 6.32
C GLU A 402 16.58 -15.86 5.10
N ASN A 403 16.55 -16.46 3.91
CA ASN A 403 16.83 -15.79 2.65
C ASN A 403 15.64 -15.00 2.12
N LEU A 404 14.44 -15.13 2.71
CA LEU A 404 13.23 -14.48 2.23
C LEU A 404 13.43 -12.98 1.99
N THR A 405 14.05 -12.30 2.98
CA THR A 405 14.34 -10.86 2.91
C THR A 405 15.35 -10.46 1.83
N LYS A 406 16.15 -11.41 1.32
CA LYS A 406 17.10 -11.18 0.23
C LYS A 406 16.50 -11.56 -1.12
N ASP A 407 15.82 -12.70 -1.18
CA ASP A 407 15.29 -13.26 -2.42
C ASP A 407 14.14 -12.42 -2.99
N VAL A 408 13.31 -11.81 -2.12
CA VAL A 408 12.19 -10.98 -2.57
C VAL A 408 12.60 -9.69 -3.28
N PHE A 409 13.88 -9.30 -3.25
CA PHE A 409 14.35 -8.09 -3.95
C PHE A 409 14.51 -8.23 -5.45
N SER A 410 14.54 -9.44 -5.97
CA SER A 410 14.60 -9.70 -7.39
C SER A 410 13.37 -10.49 -7.85
N ILE A 411 12.87 -10.20 -9.05
CA ILE A 411 11.77 -10.96 -9.66
C ILE A 411 12.13 -12.44 -9.68
N LYS A 412 13.35 -12.77 -10.10
CA LYS A 412 13.85 -14.15 -10.15
C LYS A 412 13.83 -14.81 -8.77
N GLY A 413 14.35 -14.14 -7.74
CA GLY A 413 14.37 -14.66 -6.36
C GLY A 413 12.97 -14.84 -5.81
N PHE A 414 12.03 -13.93 -6.15
CA PHE A 414 10.64 -14.02 -5.75
C PHE A 414 9.94 -15.29 -6.28
N TRP A 415 10.27 -15.75 -7.48
CA TRP A 415 9.80 -17.02 -8.04
C TRP A 415 10.60 -18.23 -7.57
N GLN A 416 11.87 -18.07 -7.20
CA GLN A 416 12.74 -19.18 -6.81
C GLN A 416 12.63 -19.57 -5.34
N ASN A 417 12.38 -18.62 -4.44
CA ASN A 417 12.20 -18.89 -3.03
C ASN A 417 10.94 -19.73 -2.81
N LYS A 418 11.04 -20.83 -2.04
CA LYS A 418 9.93 -21.77 -1.86
C LYS A 418 8.74 -21.15 -1.12
N VAL A 419 8.98 -20.24 -0.16
CA VAL A 419 7.91 -19.57 0.59
C VAL A 419 7.09 -18.68 -0.33
N THR A 420 7.75 -17.78 -1.07
CA THR A 420 7.05 -16.87 -2.01
C THR A 420 6.38 -17.64 -3.14
N ARG A 421 6.99 -18.71 -3.65
CA ARG A 421 6.38 -19.58 -4.66
C ARG A 421 5.07 -20.20 -4.17
N ILE A 422 5.01 -20.69 -2.93
CA ILE A 422 3.77 -21.21 -2.34
C ILE A 422 2.70 -20.11 -2.31
N LEU A 423 3.07 -18.90 -1.87
CA LEU A 423 2.16 -17.76 -1.84
C LEU A 423 1.68 -17.35 -3.24
N LEU A 424 2.60 -17.36 -4.24
CA LEU A 424 2.28 -17.10 -5.63
C LEU A 424 1.29 -18.15 -6.19
N VAL A 425 1.48 -19.43 -5.91
CA VAL A 425 0.54 -20.50 -6.30
C VAL A 425 -0.84 -20.22 -5.73
N VAL A 426 -0.93 -19.85 -4.45
CA VAL A 426 -2.22 -19.49 -3.82
C VAL A 426 -2.88 -18.32 -4.53
N VAL A 427 -2.14 -17.26 -4.78
CA VAL A 427 -2.70 -16.01 -5.32
C VAL A 427 -3.04 -16.16 -6.80
N LEU A 428 -2.12 -16.68 -7.62
CA LEU A 428 -2.34 -16.78 -9.06
C LEU A 428 -3.37 -17.84 -9.44
N ALA A 429 -3.46 -18.97 -8.69
CA ALA A 429 -4.54 -19.93 -8.88
C ALA A 429 -5.92 -19.33 -8.55
N ASN A 430 -6.02 -18.50 -7.49
CA ASN A 430 -7.26 -17.81 -7.15
C ASN A 430 -7.63 -16.74 -8.20
N LEU A 431 -6.68 -15.99 -8.71
CA LEU A 431 -6.92 -15.05 -9.80
C LEU A 431 -7.39 -15.76 -11.06
N GLY A 432 -6.75 -16.87 -11.41
CA GLY A 432 -7.17 -17.72 -12.52
C GLY A 432 -8.58 -18.28 -12.34
N SER A 433 -8.91 -18.77 -11.14
CA SER A 433 -10.26 -19.24 -10.80
C SER A 433 -11.31 -18.12 -10.88
N SER A 434 -10.96 -16.90 -10.45
CA SER A 434 -11.85 -15.75 -10.57
C SER A 434 -12.12 -15.39 -12.03
N LEU A 435 -11.07 -15.35 -12.87
CA LEU A 435 -11.21 -15.16 -14.32
C LEU A 435 -12.03 -16.30 -14.95
N GLY A 436 -11.79 -17.54 -14.52
CA GLY A 436 -12.56 -18.71 -14.94
C GLY A 436 -14.03 -18.61 -14.61
N THR A 437 -14.36 -18.04 -13.46
CA THR A 437 -15.76 -17.79 -13.06
C THR A 437 -16.44 -16.77 -13.99
N PHE A 438 -15.76 -15.70 -14.40
CA PHE A 438 -16.32 -14.72 -15.33
C PHE A 438 -16.48 -15.29 -16.73
N VAL A 439 -15.43 -15.93 -17.27
CA VAL A 439 -15.43 -16.48 -18.63
C VAL A 439 -16.39 -17.67 -18.72
N GLY A 440 -16.28 -18.63 -17.78
CA GLY A 440 -17.14 -19.81 -17.74
C GLY A 440 -18.60 -19.45 -17.48
N GLY A 441 -18.87 -18.44 -16.60
CA GLY A 441 -20.21 -17.94 -16.37
C GLY A 441 -20.83 -17.29 -17.61
N ALA A 442 -20.06 -16.48 -18.34
CA ALA A 442 -20.51 -15.90 -19.61
C ALA A 442 -20.81 -16.98 -20.66
N ASP A 443 -20.00 -18.03 -20.73
CA ASP A 443 -20.19 -19.14 -21.66
C ASP A 443 -21.42 -20.00 -21.28
N VAL A 444 -21.63 -20.27 -20.00
CA VAL A 444 -22.86 -20.94 -19.50
C VAL A 444 -24.12 -20.15 -19.88
N ILE A 445 -24.09 -18.82 -19.70
CA ILE A 445 -25.22 -17.95 -20.10
C ILE A 445 -25.42 -17.97 -21.61
N ARG A 446 -24.35 -17.90 -22.41
CA ARG A 446 -24.40 -17.99 -23.87
C ARG A 446 -25.08 -19.30 -24.31
N LEU A 447 -24.59 -20.44 -23.83
CA LEU A 447 -25.15 -21.76 -24.15
C LEU A 447 -26.62 -21.88 -23.71
N PHE A 448 -26.99 -21.25 -22.60
CA PHE A 448 -28.39 -21.18 -22.15
C PHE A 448 -29.25 -20.44 -23.16
N LEU A 449 -28.84 -19.25 -23.59
CA LEU A 449 -29.60 -18.44 -24.55
C LEU A 449 -29.69 -19.09 -25.95
N GLU A 450 -28.69 -19.83 -26.38
CA GLU A 450 -28.71 -20.61 -27.63
C GLU A 450 -29.74 -21.76 -27.58
N ASN A 451 -29.92 -22.36 -26.40
CA ASN A 451 -30.88 -23.46 -26.23
C ASN A 451 -32.33 -23.01 -25.93
N LEU A 452 -32.56 -21.71 -25.70
CA LEU A 452 -33.90 -21.14 -25.58
C LEU A 452 -34.55 -20.79 -26.93
N LYS A 453 -33.74 -20.75 -27.98
CA LYS A 453 -34.17 -20.53 -29.38
C LYS A 453 -34.54 -21.84 -30.03
#